data_f1e66c21ec2962522a451df03ad3fda4
#
_entry.id   f1e66c21ec2962522a451df03ad3fda4
#
_cell.length_a   1.000
_cell.length_b   1.000
_cell.length_c   1.000
_cell.angle_alpha   90.00
_cell.angle_beta   90.00
_cell.angle_gamma   90.00
#
_symmetry.space_group_name_H-M   'P 1'
#
loop_
_entity.id
_entity.type
_entity.pdbx_description
1 polymer ?
#
loop_
_entity_poly.entity_id
_entity_poly.type
_entity_poly.pdbx_seq_one_letter_code
_entity_poly.pdbx_strand_id
1 'polypeptide(L)'
;MKTTFGRRTRILAATTATAGLVLVAGCSSDDDGGSGTKTAAGGVELVKAGRLTTCTHLPYPPFQSEIDGKVQGFDVSLIDLVAEDLGVQQDIVDQPFENFKTGGSLNAGQCDLAAAGMTITEERKKNVDFSDPYFEATQAVLADKDSGIASFADLKGKKVGAQAQTTGEDYARSQGLDPVSFDSSDAVLNGLRTGQVDAVIIDYPVVQGWLKDKANADAFEVAEQINTGEQYGFTVKKGNTELLAAINKAIADAKADGTYKEIYEKWIGPYEESAASPSASAS
;
A
#
# COMPACT_ATOMS: atom_id res chain seq x y z
N MET A 1 -51.93 -53.88 -13.26
CA MET A 1 -52.04 -54.81 -14.38
C MET A 1 -50.61 -55.18 -14.81
N LYS A 2 -50.21 -56.30 -14.35
CA LYS A 2 -49.70 -57.49 -15.11
C LYS A 2 -48.39 -57.19 -15.84
N THR A 3 -47.22 -57.66 -15.26
CA THR A 3 -46.51 -58.94 -15.51
C THR A 3 -45.81 -58.95 -16.86
N THR A 4 -44.55 -59.36 -17.00
CA THR A 4 -43.84 -60.63 -16.75
C THR A 4 -42.35 -60.46 -17.06
N PHE A 5 -41.43 -60.81 -16.24
CA PHE A 5 -40.63 -62.03 -16.14
C PHE A 5 -40.02 -62.57 -17.46
N GLY A 6 -38.70 -62.64 -17.51
CA GLY A 6 -37.90 -63.35 -18.53
C GLY A 6 -36.46 -63.59 -18.04
N ARG A 7 -36.24 -64.79 -17.57
CA ARG A 7 -35.03 -65.33 -16.95
C ARG A 7 -34.29 -66.21 -18.01
N ARG A 8 -33.02 -66.39 -17.86
CA ARG A 8 -32.06 -67.44 -18.36
C ARG A 8 -30.98 -66.90 -19.27
N THR A 9 -29.69 -67.31 -19.28
CA THR A 9 -29.01 -68.46 -18.64
C THR A 9 -27.49 -68.22 -18.78
N ARG A 10 -26.70 -68.76 -17.90
CA ARG A 10 -25.26 -68.79 -17.80
C ARG A 10 -24.55 -69.36 -19.05
N ILE A 11 -23.35 -68.85 -19.37
CA ILE A 11 -22.23 -69.69 -19.81
C ILE A 11 -20.93 -69.17 -19.22
N LEU A 12 -20.21 -70.01 -18.48
CA LEU A 12 -18.82 -69.81 -18.05
C LEU A 12 -17.89 -70.14 -19.23
N ALA A 13 -16.84 -69.37 -19.41
CA ALA A 13 -15.60 -69.85 -19.99
C ALA A 13 -14.45 -69.03 -19.32
N ALA A 14 -13.60 -69.81 -18.65
CA ALA A 14 -12.33 -69.35 -18.11
C ALA A 14 -11.23 -69.49 -19.17
N THR A 15 -10.33 -68.50 -19.27
CA THR A 15 -8.93 -68.76 -19.67
C THR A 15 -8.00 -67.62 -19.34
N THR A 16 -7.04 -67.91 -18.47
CA THR A 16 -5.60 -67.58 -18.46
C THR A 16 -5.10 -66.15 -18.48
N ALA A 17 -4.33 -65.93 -17.44
CA ALA A 17 -3.48 -64.79 -17.06
C ALA A 17 -2.50 -64.31 -18.13
N THR A 18 -2.33 -62.99 -18.21
CA THR A 18 -1.04 -62.40 -18.57
C THR A 18 -0.86 -61.12 -17.73
N ALA A 19 0.20 -61.12 -16.94
CA ALA A 19 0.61 -59.99 -16.13
C ALA A 19 1.16 -58.90 -17.06
N GLY A 20 0.43 -57.79 -17.16
CA GLY A 20 0.91 -56.55 -17.76
C GLY A 20 0.95 -55.47 -16.68
N LEU A 21 2.15 -55.09 -16.26
CA LEU A 21 2.41 -53.99 -15.36
C LEU A 21 2.10 -52.70 -16.10
N VAL A 22 0.89 -52.14 -15.95
CA VAL A 22 0.52 -50.80 -16.43
C VAL A 22 0.80 -49.85 -15.29
N LEU A 23 1.85 -49.05 -15.45
CA LEU A 23 2.05 -47.84 -14.67
C LEU A 23 0.87 -46.91 -14.96
N VAL A 24 -0.09 -46.89 -14.06
CA VAL A 24 -1.13 -45.87 -14.03
C VAL A 24 -0.47 -44.56 -13.55
N ALA A 25 -0.11 -43.71 -14.50
CA ALA A 25 0.07 -42.31 -14.21
C ALA A 25 -1.28 -41.80 -13.73
N GLY A 26 -1.42 -41.64 -12.43
CA GLY A 26 -2.56 -41.02 -11.81
C GLY A 26 -2.59 -39.54 -12.22
N CYS A 27 -3.50 -39.17 -13.12
CA CYS A 27 -4.01 -37.80 -13.19
C CYS A 27 -4.79 -37.57 -11.90
N SER A 28 -4.14 -36.96 -10.93
CA SER A 28 -4.86 -36.32 -9.82
C SER A 28 -5.52 -35.07 -10.37
N SER A 29 -6.82 -35.03 -10.23
CA SER A 29 -7.72 -33.90 -10.36
C SER A 29 -7.12 -32.63 -9.79
N ASP A 30 -7.30 -31.57 -10.55
CA ASP A 30 -7.06 -30.20 -10.17
C ASP A 30 -7.78 -29.86 -8.85
N ASP A 31 -7.03 -29.94 -7.77
CA ASP A 31 -7.33 -29.23 -6.55
C ASP A 31 -6.55 -27.92 -6.69
N ASP A 32 -7.27 -26.82 -6.83
CA ASP A 32 -6.77 -25.46 -7.02
C ASP A 32 -6.14 -24.92 -5.72
N GLY A 33 -5.18 -25.65 -5.19
CA GLY A 33 -4.28 -25.31 -4.10
C GLY A 33 -2.89 -25.13 -4.69
N GLY A 34 -2.57 -23.93 -5.17
CA GLY A 34 -1.28 -23.58 -5.73
C GLY A 34 -0.12 -24.03 -4.82
N SER A 35 0.49 -25.15 -5.18
CA SER A 35 1.76 -25.62 -4.58
C SER A 35 2.93 -24.83 -5.17
N GLY A 36 2.83 -23.49 -5.15
CA GLY A 36 3.97 -22.61 -5.38
C GLY A 36 4.87 -22.62 -4.14
N THR A 37 6.16 -22.49 -4.33
CA THR A 37 7.06 -22.24 -3.20
C THR A 37 6.72 -20.87 -2.60
N LYS A 38 6.73 -20.74 -1.28
CA LYS A 38 6.60 -19.45 -0.62
C LYS A 38 7.87 -18.59 -0.76
N THR A 39 8.96 -19.16 -1.25
CA THR A 39 10.23 -18.49 -1.45
C THR A 39 10.28 -17.91 -2.87
N ALA A 40 10.41 -16.59 -2.98
CA ALA A 40 10.59 -15.87 -4.24
C ALA A 40 12.08 -15.73 -4.61
N ALA A 41 12.37 -15.02 -5.70
CA ALA A 41 13.75 -14.72 -6.10
C ALA A 41 14.50 -14.03 -4.96
N GLY A 42 15.82 -14.23 -4.88
CA GLY A 42 16.65 -13.68 -3.80
C GLY A 42 16.46 -14.31 -2.43
N GLY A 43 15.72 -15.42 -2.32
CA GLY A 43 15.47 -16.08 -1.04
C GLY A 43 14.39 -15.42 -0.18
N VAL A 44 13.60 -14.51 -0.74
CA VAL A 44 12.54 -13.80 -0.02
C VAL A 44 11.38 -14.75 0.30
N GLU A 45 11.11 -14.91 1.59
CA GLU A 45 9.95 -15.67 2.07
C GLU A 45 8.68 -14.81 2.05
N LEU A 46 7.62 -15.33 1.44
CA LEU A 46 6.34 -14.64 1.27
C LEU A 46 5.24 -15.30 2.11
N VAL A 47 4.24 -14.50 2.52
CA VAL A 47 3.07 -15.02 3.25
C VAL A 47 2.17 -15.87 2.35
N LYS A 48 2.12 -15.56 1.04
CA LYS A 48 1.40 -16.34 0.03
C LYS A 48 2.34 -16.74 -1.11
N ALA A 49 2.30 -18.00 -1.52
CA ALA A 49 3.08 -18.50 -2.65
C ALA A 49 2.77 -17.69 -3.93
N GLY A 50 3.81 -17.19 -4.59
CA GLY A 50 3.70 -16.45 -5.85
C GLY A 50 3.03 -15.07 -5.75
N ARG A 51 2.83 -14.54 -4.54
CA ARG A 51 2.19 -13.25 -4.31
C ARG A 51 2.98 -12.41 -3.31
N LEU A 52 3.33 -11.20 -3.69
CA LEU A 52 3.83 -10.18 -2.76
C LEU A 52 2.63 -9.46 -2.15
N THR A 53 2.27 -9.85 -0.93
CA THR A 53 1.09 -9.31 -0.26
C THR A 53 1.42 -7.97 0.39
N THR A 54 0.80 -6.91 -0.13
CA THR A 54 1.02 -5.52 0.29
C THR A 54 -0.18 -5.01 1.10
N CYS A 55 0.01 -4.70 2.37
CA CYS A 55 -0.96 -3.97 3.17
C CYS A 55 -0.95 -2.49 2.81
N THR A 56 -2.12 -1.90 2.68
CA THR A 56 -2.30 -0.47 2.44
C THR A 56 -3.55 0.04 3.15
N HIS A 57 -3.78 1.34 3.12
CA HIS A 57 -5.02 1.97 3.59
C HIS A 57 -5.60 2.86 2.48
N LEU A 58 -6.84 2.58 2.10
CA LEU A 58 -7.50 3.22 0.96
C LEU A 58 -8.61 4.19 1.42
N PRO A 59 -8.81 5.26 0.65
CA PRO A 59 -7.92 5.80 -0.38
C PRO A 59 -6.86 6.73 0.22
N TYR A 60 -5.71 6.87 -0.45
CA TYR A 60 -4.69 7.87 -0.12
C TYR A 60 -4.03 8.39 -1.41
N PRO A 61 -4.77 9.17 -2.23
CA PRO A 61 -4.25 9.66 -3.50
C PRO A 61 -3.10 10.66 -3.26
N PRO A 62 -2.08 10.69 -4.11
CA PRO A 62 -1.88 9.93 -5.34
C PRO A 62 -1.13 8.60 -5.16
N PHE A 63 -0.89 8.16 -3.91
CA PHE A 63 -0.05 7.01 -3.57
C PHE A 63 -0.78 5.68 -3.81
N GLN A 64 -2.04 5.56 -3.33
CA GLN A 64 -2.90 4.41 -3.54
C GLN A 64 -4.37 4.79 -3.52
N SER A 65 -5.12 4.38 -4.52
CA SER A 65 -6.57 4.58 -4.62
C SER A 65 -7.18 3.56 -5.55
N GLU A 66 -8.45 3.28 -5.38
CA GLU A 66 -9.19 2.48 -6.34
C GLU A 66 -9.57 3.35 -7.55
N ILE A 67 -9.13 2.95 -8.74
CA ILE A 67 -9.41 3.58 -10.02
C ILE A 67 -9.88 2.49 -10.97
N ASP A 68 -11.10 2.60 -11.49
CA ASP A 68 -11.71 1.63 -12.40
C ASP A 68 -11.68 0.18 -11.86
N GLY A 69 -11.95 0.02 -10.56
CA GLY A 69 -12.01 -1.27 -9.87
C GLY A 69 -10.63 -1.92 -9.63
N LYS A 70 -9.55 -1.14 -9.73
CA LYS A 70 -8.19 -1.59 -9.43
C LYS A 70 -7.50 -0.60 -8.51
N VAL A 71 -6.76 -1.10 -7.54
CA VAL A 71 -5.90 -0.25 -6.71
C VAL A 71 -4.68 0.16 -7.52
N GLN A 72 -4.46 1.46 -7.63
CA GLN A 72 -3.39 2.07 -8.42
C GLN A 72 -2.85 3.28 -7.69
N GLY A 73 -1.63 3.71 -8.03
CA GLY A 73 -1.00 4.88 -7.47
C GLY A 73 0.51 4.80 -7.50
N PHE A 74 1.15 5.78 -6.91
CA PHE A 74 2.60 5.90 -6.89
C PHE A 74 3.25 4.74 -6.12
N ASP A 75 2.80 4.48 -4.89
CA ASP A 75 3.28 3.40 -4.04
C ASP A 75 3.05 2.03 -4.71
N VAL A 76 1.83 1.84 -5.25
CA VAL A 76 1.46 0.60 -5.94
C VAL A 76 2.40 0.33 -7.11
N SER A 77 2.69 1.37 -7.93
CA SER A 77 3.58 1.22 -9.08
C SER A 77 5.02 0.90 -8.70
N LEU A 78 5.52 1.44 -7.59
CA LEU A 78 6.87 1.11 -7.10
C LEU A 78 6.95 -0.33 -6.57
N ILE A 79 5.90 -0.80 -5.87
CA ILE A 79 5.87 -2.19 -5.38
C ILE A 79 5.61 -3.19 -6.50
N ASP A 80 4.94 -2.80 -7.59
CA ASP A 80 4.85 -3.62 -8.80
C ASP A 80 6.23 -3.96 -9.36
N LEU A 81 7.19 -3.02 -9.34
CA LEU A 81 8.58 -3.27 -9.75
C LEU A 81 9.26 -4.29 -8.82
N VAL A 82 9.03 -4.19 -7.51
CA VAL A 82 9.54 -5.18 -6.55
C VAL A 82 8.97 -6.57 -6.84
N ALA A 83 7.67 -6.65 -7.11
CA ALA A 83 7.00 -7.91 -7.42
C ALA A 83 7.53 -8.52 -8.73
N GLU A 84 7.79 -7.70 -9.75
CA GLU A 84 8.39 -8.12 -11.02
C GLU A 84 9.80 -8.67 -10.81
N ASP A 85 10.66 -7.99 -10.06
CA ASP A 85 12.03 -8.44 -9.74
C ASP A 85 12.02 -9.77 -8.96
N LEU A 86 11.03 -9.97 -8.11
CA LEU A 86 10.84 -11.21 -7.35
C LEU A 86 10.19 -12.34 -8.16
N GLY A 87 9.71 -12.07 -9.39
CA GLY A 87 9.01 -13.04 -10.25
C GLY A 87 7.63 -13.42 -9.73
N VAL A 88 6.94 -12.53 -9.01
CA VAL A 88 5.62 -12.73 -8.41
C VAL A 88 4.65 -11.63 -8.81
N GLN A 89 3.40 -11.72 -8.37
CA GLN A 89 2.40 -10.65 -8.56
C GLN A 89 2.13 -9.95 -7.23
N GLN A 90 1.89 -8.64 -7.27
CA GLN A 90 1.41 -7.90 -6.12
C GLN A 90 -0.04 -8.30 -5.77
N ASP A 91 -0.32 -8.49 -4.48
CA ASP A 91 -1.66 -8.76 -3.93
C ASP A 91 -1.94 -7.70 -2.85
N ILE A 92 -2.86 -6.78 -3.13
CA ILE A 92 -3.10 -5.62 -2.26
C ILE A 92 -4.21 -5.93 -1.28
N VAL A 93 -3.95 -5.64 0.00
CA VAL A 93 -4.90 -5.84 1.11
C VAL A 93 -5.15 -4.50 1.80
N ASP A 94 -6.38 -4.00 1.67
CA ASP A 94 -6.80 -2.81 2.39
C ASP A 94 -7.06 -3.12 3.86
N GLN A 95 -6.45 -2.33 4.73
CA GLN A 95 -6.56 -2.45 6.19
C GLN A 95 -6.47 -1.07 6.86
N PRO A 96 -7.01 -0.92 8.09
CA PRO A 96 -6.78 0.28 8.88
C PRO A 96 -5.29 0.56 9.07
N PHE A 97 -4.89 1.82 8.91
CA PHE A 97 -3.50 2.28 8.99
C PHE A 97 -2.77 1.81 10.26
N GLU A 98 -3.47 1.82 11.40
CA GLU A 98 -2.97 1.38 12.70
C GLU A 98 -2.41 -0.05 12.67
N ASN A 99 -3.05 -0.96 11.93
CA ASN A 99 -2.72 -2.37 11.96
C ASN A 99 -1.30 -2.67 11.46
N PHE A 100 -0.83 -1.94 10.46
CA PHE A 100 0.51 -2.13 9.90
C PHE A 100 1.52 -1.07 10.36
N LYS A 101 1.08 0.15 10.71
CA LYS A 101 1.94 1.16 11.33
C LYS A 101 2.61 0.65 12.62
N THR A 102 1.87 -0.12 13.40
CA THR A 102 2.38 -0.75 14.63
C THR A 102 3.09 -2.09 14.38
N GLY A 103 3.16 -2.55 13.14
CA GLY A 103 3.71 -3.84 12.76
C GLY A 103 2.78 -5.03 13.05
N GLY A 104 1.56 -4.80 13.52
CA GLY A 104 0.62 -5.87 13.89
C GLY A 104 0.33 -6.82 12.73
N SER A 105 -0.09 -6.30 11.57
CA SER A 105 -0.38 -7.11 10.38
C SER A 105 0.84 -7.84 9.84
N LEU A 106 2.01 -7.17 9.84
CA LEU A 106 3.28 -7.76 9.40
C LEU A 106 3.72 -8.90 10.32
N ASN A 107 3.61 -8.72 11.64
CA ASN A 107 3.95 -9.74 12.62
C ASN A 107 2.98 -10.92 12.59
N ALA A 108 1.71 -10.67 12.29
CA ALA A 108 0.68 -11.70 12.15
C ALA A 108 0.76 -12.46 10.81
N GLY A 109 1.67 -12.08 9.90
CA GLY A 109 1.79 -12.69 8.58
C GLY A 109 0.57 -12.45 7.68
N GLN A 110 -0.08 -11.31 7.82
CA GLN A 110 -1.20 -10.91 6.96
C GLN A 110 -0.70 -10.28 5.67
N CYS A 111 0.46 -9.65 5.70
CA CYS A 111 1.16 -9.07 4.55
C CYS A 111 2.68 -9.21 4.70
N ASP A 112 3.36 -9.15 3.56
CA ASP A 112 4.81 -9.18 3.47
C ASP A 112 5.41 -7.80 3.77
N LEU A 113 4.74 -6.76 3.26
CA LEU A 113 5.12 -5.37 3.43
C LEU A 113 3.88 -4.47 3.59
N ALA A 114 4.10 -3.20 3.96
CA ALA A 114 3.08 -2.17 3.84
C ALA A 114 3.58 -0.98 3.02
N ALA A 115 2.69 -0.45 2.17
CA ALA A 115 2.88 0.69 1.30
C ALA A 115 1.66 1.63 1.45
N ALA A 116 1.86 2.79 2.07
CA ALA A 116 0.74 3.67 2.46
C ALA A 116 1.17 5.13 2.66
N GLY A 117 2.15 5.65 1.90
CA GLY A 117 2.69 6.99 2.12
C GLY A 117 3.20 7.15 3.56
N MET A 118 3.89 6.15 4.08
CA MET A 118 4.21 6.11 5.50
C MET A 118 5.49 6.86 5.83
N THR A 119 5.36 7.93 6.61
CA THR A 119 6.50 8.69 7.13
C THR A 119 7.41 7.82 7.99
N ILE A 120 8.70 7.86 7.71
CA ILE A 120 9.75 7.25 8.51
C ILE A 120 9.89 8.03 9.81
N THR A 121 9.60 7.40 10.96
CA THR A 121 9.81 8.00 12.28
C THR A 121 10.53 7.05 13.23
N GLU A 122 11.27 7.59 14.19
CA GLU A 122 11.97 6.76 15.18
C GLU A 122 11.02 5.92 16.03
N GLU A 123 9.78 6.39 16.23
CA GLU A 123 8.78 5.62 16.95
C GLU A 123 8.32 4.40 16.14
N ARG A 124 8.02 4.60 14.85
CA ARG A 124 7.60 3.52 13.96
C ARG A 124 8.73 2.50 13.76
N LYS A 125 9.98 2.95 13.66
CA LYS A 125 11.16 2.08 13.57
C LYS A 125 11.33 1.12 14.75
N LYS A 126 10.70 1.37 15.88
CA LYS A 126 10.72 0.41 17.01
C LYS A 126 9.96 -0.87 16.67
N ASN A 127 8.95 -0.79 15.81
CA ASN A 127 8.00 -1.86 15.52
C ASN A 127 8.21 -2.52 14.16
N VAL A 128 8.72 -1.77 13.17
CA VAL A 128 8.90 -2.21 11.77
C VAL A 128 10.28 -1.78 11.27
N ASP A 129 10.76 -2.40 10.20
CA ASP A 129 11.91 -1.89 9.46
C ASP A 129 11.44 -1.16 8.20
N PHE A 130 12.10 -0.05 7.88
CA PHE A 130 11.80 0.79 6.74
C PHE A 130 12.79 0.57 5.61
N SER A 131 12.30 0.69 4.38
CA SER A 131 13.15 0.86 3.20
C SER A 131 13.93 2.17 3.27
N ASP A 132 14.88 2.33 2.36
CA ASP A 132 15.43 3.65 2.07
C ASP A 132 14.30 4.61 1.67
N PRO A 133 14.46 5.92 1.93
CA PRO A 133 13.46 6.90 1.55
C PRO A 133 13.18 6.90 0.04
N TYR A 134 11.91 6.80 -0.32
CA TYR A 134 11.52 6.87 -1.72
C TYR A 134 10.81 8.17 -2.11
N PHE A 135 10.29 8.93 -1.14
CA PHE A 135 9.55 10.17 -1.39
C PHE A 135 9.80 11.19 -0.27
N GLU A 136 9.91 12.48 -0.62
CA GLU A 136 9.95 13.58 0.36
C GLU A 136 8.54 14.17 0.46
N ALA A 137 8.03 14.28 1.68
CA ALA A 137 6.71 14.78 1.96
C ALA A 137 6.75 16.02 2.87
N THR A 138 5.70 16.81 2.78
CA THR A 138 5.46 17.97 3.65
C THR A 138 4.01 17.93 4.10
N GLN A 139 3.68 18.60 5.20
CA GLN A 139 2.31 18.77 5.62
C GLN A 139 1.67 19.97 4.93
N ALA A 140 0.34 20.04 4.90
CA ALA A 140 -0.39 21.19 4.42
C ALA A 140 -1.59 21.49 5.31
N VAL A 141 -1.92 22.78 5.40
CA VAL A 141 -3.21 23.28 5.87
C VAL A 141 -4.10 23.49 4.66
N LEU A 142 -5.21 22.76 4.58
CA LEU A 142 -6.26 22.95 3.59
C LEU A 142 -7.48 23.55 4.28
N ALA A 143 -8.04 24.61 3.71
CA ALA A 143 -9.21 25.28 4.26
C ALA A 143 -10.16 25.75 3.14
N ASP A 144 -11.39 26.10 3.51
CA ASP A 144 -12.32 26.76 2.59
C ASP A 144 -11.77 28.15 2.20
N LYS A 145 -11.89 28.51 0.94
CA LYS A 145 -11.39 29.79 0.39
C LYS A 145 -12.00 31.01 1.07
N ASP A 146 -13.23 30.87 1.55
CA ASP A 146 -13.94 31.95 2.21
C ASP A 146 -13.77 31.94 3.75
N SER A 147 -12.97 31.02 4.30
CA SER A 147 -12.76 30.84 5.75
C SER A 147 -11.95 31.94 6.40
N GLY A 148 -11.16 32.70 5.62
CA GLY A 148 -10.17 33.63 6.12
C GLY A 148 -8.96 33.01 6.80
N ILE A 149 -8.76 31.68 6.66
CA ILE A 149 -7.57 30.96 7.12
C ILE A 149 -6.51 31.03 6.02
N ALA A 150 -5.42 31.76 6.27
CA ALA A 150 -4.34 31.94 5.32
C ALA A 150 -3.00 31.32 5.78
N SER A 151 -2.95 30.83 7.02
CA SER A 151 -1.74 30.22 7.59
C SER A 151 -2.08 29.28 8.74
N PHE A 152 -1.08 28.54 9.20
CA PHE A 152 -1.19 27.70 10.40
C PHE A 152 -1.56 28.51 11.65
N ALA A 153 -1.07 29.77 11.74
CA ALA A 153 -1.34 30.61 12.89
C ALA A 153 -2.83 30.95 13.05
N ASP A 154 -3.60 30.94 11.95
CA ASP A 154 -5.03 31.24 11.95
C ASP A 154 -5.89 30.07 12.46
N LEU A 155 -5.27 28.89 12.68
CA LEU A 155 -5.96 27.71 13.20
C LEU A 155 -6.31 27.80 14.68
N LYS A 156 -5.78 28.79 15.40
CA LYS A 156 -6.08 28.98 16.83
C LYS A 156 -7.56 29.25 17.07
N GLY A 157 -8.20 28.36 17.82
CA GLY A 157 -9.63 28.44 18.11
C GLY A 157 -10.55 27.92 17.00
N LYS A 158 -9.98 27.38 15.92
CA LYS A 158 -10.69 26.69 14.85
C LYS A 158 -10.80 25.19 15.14
N LYS A 159 -11.80 24.56 14.55
CA LYS A 159 -11.90 23.10 14.54
C LYS A 159 -11.00 22.57 13.41
N VAL A 160 -9.94 21.89 13.77
CA VAL A 160 -8.98 21.32 12.82
C VAL A 160 -9.19 19.83 12.74
N GLY A 161 -9.23 19.27 11.53
CA GLY A 161 -9.28 17.83 11.28
C GLY A 161 -7.90 17.29 10.91
N ALA A 162 -7.64 16.03 11.26
CA ALA A 162 -6.48 15.27 10.81
C ALA A 162 -6.82 13.79 10.73
N GLN A 163 -6.08 13.04 9.93
CA GLN A 163 -6.21 11.59 9.96
C GLN A 163 -5.55 11.03 11.22
N ALA A 164 -6.25 10.15 11.90
CA ALA A 164 -5.80 9.53 13.13
C ALA A 164 -4.44 8.83 12.97
N GLN A 165 -3.57 9.02 13.97
CA GLN A 165 -2.28 8.33 14.09
C GLN A 165 -1.27 8.63 12.99
N THR A 166 -1.45 9.74 12.29
CA THR A 166 -0.50 10.26 11.30
C THR A 166 0.42 11.30 11.92
N THR A 167 1.49 11.61 11.20
CA THR A 167 2.41 12.70 11.59
C THR A 167 1.75 14.07 11.48
N GLY A 168 0.74 14.24 10.62
CA GLY A 168 -0.08 15.44 10.55
C GLY A 168 -0.90 15.68 11.82
N GLU A 169 -1.51 14.62 12.38
CA GLU A 169 -2.19 14.70 13.67
C GLU A 169 -1.20 15.02 14.80
N ASP A 170 -0.06 14.33 14.83
CA ASP A 170 0.99 14.54 15.83
C ASP A 170 1.54 15.98 15.76
N TYR A 171 1.75 16.49 14.53
CA TYR A 171 2.19 17.86 14.31
C TYR A 171 1.17 18.87 14.88
N ALA A 172 -0.13 18.71 14.55
CA ALA A 172 -1.17 19.56 15.07
C ALA A 172 -1.17 19.60 16.62
N ARG A 173 -1.10 18.42 17.26
CA ARG A 173 -1.03 18.31 18.73
C ARG A 173 0.23 18.94 19.30
N SER A 174 1.38 18.76 18.67
CA SER A 174 2.66 19.36 19.10
C SER A 174 2.63 20.90 19.10
N GLN A 175 1.80 21.47 18.23
CA GLN A 175 1.59 22.91 18.13
C GLN A 175 0.45 23.43 19.02
N GLY A 176 -0.10 22.57 19.89
CA GLY A 176 -1.11 22.94 20.88
C GLY A 176 -2.55 22.96 20.34
N LEU A 177 -2.79 22.39 19.17
CA LEU A 177 -4.14 22.15 18.66
C LEU A 177 -4.70 20.82 19.22
N ASP A 178 -6.03 20.71 19.24
CA ASP A 178 -6.74 19.46 19.56
C ASP A 178 -7.55 19.01 18.33
N PRO A 179 -6.92 18.32 17.36
CA PRO A 179 -7.57 17.99 16.12
C PRO A 179 -8.67 16.95 16.31
N VAL A 180 -9.74 17.09 15.52
CA VAL A 180 -10.74 16.04 15.32
C VAL A 180 -10.08 14.94 14.50
N SER A 181 -9.96 13.75 15.07
CA SER A 181 -9.35 12.59 14.42
C SER A 181 -10.36 11.88 13.53
N PHE A 182 -9.95 11.55 12.32
CA PHE A 182 -10.72 10.79 11.33
C PHE A 182 -9.98 9.50 10.95
N ASP A 183 -10.71 8.44 10.68
CA ASP A 183 -10.11 7.13 10.42
C ASP A 183 -9.43 7.02 9.04
N SER A 184 -9.81 7.87 8.07
CA SER A 184 -9.25 7.84 6.71
C SER A 184 -9.10 9.24 6.12
N SER A 185 -8.31 9.35 5.06
CA SER A 185 -8.12 10.62 4.35
C SER A 185 -9.42 11.13 3.73
N ASP A 186 -10.27 10.24 3.21
CA ASP A 186 -11.59 10.59 2.70
C ASP A 186 -12.51 11.15 3.78
N ALA A 187 -12.46 10.58 4.98
CA ALA A 187 -13.22 11.08 6.12
C ALA A 187 -12.75 12.48 6.54
N VAL A 188 -11.42 12.74 6.47
CA VAL A 188 -10.84 14.09 6.69
C VAL A 188 -11.41 15.08 5.69
N LEU A 189 -11.35 14.77 4.39
CA LEU A 189 -11.87 15.64 3.33
C LEU A 189 -13.38 15.86 3.47
N ASN A 190 -14.13 14.81 3.80
CA ASN A 190 -15.57 14.92 4.00
C ASN A 190 -15.90 15.77 5.23
N GLY A 191 -15.11 15.68 6.30
CA GLY A 191 -15.23 16.56 7.48
C GLY A 191 -15.08 18.03 7.11
N LEU A 192 -14.17 18.37 6.22
CA LEU A 192 -14.00 19.73 5.70
C LEU A 192 -15.18 20.13 4.80
N ARG A 193 -15.56 19.28 3.84
CA ARG A 193 -16.69 19.53 2.92
C ARG A 193 -18.03 19.78 3.62
N THR A 194 -18.26 19.13 4.75
CA THR A 194 -19.51 19.23 5.52
C THR A 194 -19.47 20.33 6.58
N GLY A 195 -18.34 21.02 6.75
CA GLY A 195 -18.17 22.03 7.80
C GLY A 195 -18.09 21.44 9.21
N GLN A 196 -17.81 20.15 9.34
CA GLN A 196 -17.53 19.53 10.65
C GLN A 196 -16.24 20.09 11.24
N VAL A 197 -15.28 20.41 10.40
CA VAL A 197 -14.03 21.10 10.71
C VAL A 197 -13.83 22.31 9.80
N ASP A 198 -13.11 23.33 10.29
CA ASP A 198 -12.85 24.58 9.57
C ASP A 198 -11.64 24.46 8.64
N ALA A 199 -10.71 23.60 8.98
CA ALA A 199 -9.50 23.30 8.21
C ALA A 199 -9.02 21.89 8.51
N VAL A 200 -8.12 21.37 7.68
CA VAL A 200 -7.47 20.08 7.90
C VAL A 200 -5.97 20.18 7.76
N ILE A 201 -5.25 19.31 8.49
CA ILE A 201 -3.81 19.12 8.35
C ILE A 201 -3.59 17.69 7.85
N ILE A 202 -2.94 17.59 6.71
CA ILE A 202 -2.63 16.32 6.05
C ILE A 202 -1.47 16.54 5.08
N ASP A 203 -0.87 15.45 4.61
CA ASP A 203 0.26 15.48 3.68
C ASP A 203 -0.07 16.27 2.42
N TYR A 204 0.80 17.18 2.05
CA TYR A 204 0.61 18.08 0.89
C TYR A 204 0.35 17.34 -0.42
N PRO A 205 1.05 16.23 -0.75
CA PRO A 205 0.75 15.48 -1.97
C PRO A 205 -0.68 14.93 -2.02
N VAL A 206 -1.27 14.59 -0.87
CA VAL A 206 -2.67 14.14 -0.78
C VAL A 206 -3.62 15.29 -1.09
N VAL A 207 -3.34 16.47 -0.53
CA VAL A 207 -4.08 17.70 -0.85
C VAL A 207 -4.03 18.01 -2.35
N GLN A 208 -2.85 17.89 -2.97
CA GLN A 208 -2.71 18.06 -4.41
C GLN A 208 -3.54 17.03 -5.19
N GLY A 209 -3.59 15.79 -4.71
CA GLY A 209 -4.48 14.75 -5.27
C GLY A 209 -5.95 15.14 -5.19
N TRP A 210 -6.41 15.63 -4.05
CA TRP A 210 -7.80 16.08 -3.86
C TRP A 210 -8.17 17.28 -4.73
N LEU A 211 -7.25 18.23 -4.90
CA LEU A 211 -7.46 19.46 -5.70
C LEU A 211 -7.43 19.21 -7.22
N LYS A 212 -7.13 17.98 -7.69
CA LYS A 212 -7.37 17.58 -9.08
C LYS A 212 -8.87 17.49 -9.40
N ASP A 213 -9.72 17.22 -8.41
CA ASP A 213 -11.16 17.33 -8.53
C ASP A 213 -11.58 18.82 -8.53
N LYS A 214 -12.32 19.20 -9.58
CA LYS A 214 -12.72 20.59 -9.79
C LYS A 214 -13.60 21.13 -8.63
N ALA A 215 -14.48 20.32 -8.07
CA ALA A 215 -15.34 20.77 -6.98
C ALA A 215 -14.51 21.09 -5.74
N ASN A 216 -13.48 20.32 -5.45
CA ASN A 216 -12.55 20.63 -4.36
C ASN A 216 -11.72 21.86 -4.66
N ALA A 217 -11.17 21.96 -5.87
CA ALA A 217 -10.36 23.12 -6.28
C ALA A 217 -11.16 24.42 -6.32
N ASP A 218 -12.46 24.37 -6.57
CA ASP A 218 -13.33 25.54 -6.52
C ASP A 218 -13.63 25.96 -5.07
N ALA A 219 -13.75 25.02 -4.11
CA ALA A 219 -14.14 25.29 -2.73
C ALA A 219 -12.94 25.55 -1.80
N PHE A 220 -11.85 24.82 -1.98
CA PHE A 220 -10.75 24.78 -1.01
C PHE A 220 -9.44 25.32 -1.59
N GLU A 221 -8.57 25.77 -0.71
CA GLU A 221 -7.22 26.19 -1.03
C GLU A 221 -6.21 25.73 0.03
N VAL A 222 -4.95 25.60 -0.40
CA VAL A 222 -3.83 25.39 0.50
C VAL A 222 -3.51 26.70 1.17
N ALA A 223 -3.85 26.84 2.45
CA ALA A 223 -3.52 28.01 3.24
C ALA A 223 -2.01 28.08 3.54
N GLU A 224 -1.40 26.93 3.83
CA GLU A 224 0.04 26.85 4.08
C GLU A 224 0.55 25.44 3.76
N GLN A 225 1.75 25.36 3.15
CA GLN A 225 2.55 24.16 3.06
C GLN A 225 3.64 24.21 4.14
N ILE A 226 3.70 23.16 4.95
CA ILE A 226 4.59 23.10 6.11
C ILE A 226 5.70 22.09 5.81
N ASN A 227 6.93 22.58 5.68
CA ASN A 227 8.08 21.71 5.50
C ASN A 227 8.47 21.07 6.83
N THR A 228 8.09 19.82 7.03
CA THR A 228 8.40 19.03 8.22
C THR A 228 9.66 18.17 8.04
N GLY A 229 10.24 18.13 6.84
CA GLY A 229 11.38 17.28 6.49
C GLY A 229 11.04 15.78 6.49
N GLU A 230 9.77 15.45 6.31
CA GLU A 230 9.29 14.07 6.31
C GLU A 230 9.71 13.32 5.06
N GLN A 231 10.00 12.04 5.23
CA GLN A 231 10.30 11.12 4.15
C GLN A 231 9.48 9.85 4.29
N TYR A 232 8.98 9.32 3.16
CA TYR A 232 8.26 8.05 3.15
C TYR A 232 9.18 6.87 2.90
N GLY A 233 8.87 5.75 3.55
CA GLY A 233 9.48 4.45 3.33
C GLY A 233 8.43 3.35 3.34
N PHE A 234 8.69 2.29 2.59
CA PHE A 234 7.93 1.05 2.70
C PHE A 234 8.35 0.30 3.96
N THR A 235 7.42 -0.42 4.56
CA THR A 235 7.72 -1.13 5.81
C THR A 235 7.62 -2.63 5.64
N VAL A 236 8.51 -3.33 6.31
CA VAL A 236 8.52 -4.79 6.42
C VAL A 236 8.52 -5.20 7.90
N LYS A 237 8.19 -6.47 8.14
CA LYS A 237 8.37 -7.05 9.47
C LYS A 237 9.81 -6.86 9.92
N LYS A 238 9.99 -6.52 11.20
CA LYS A 238 11.31 -6.31 11.78
C LYS A 238 12.21 -7.53 11.59
N GLY A 239 13.41 -7.29 11.05
CA GLY A 239 14.39 -8.33 10.73
C GLY A 239 14.17 -9.05 9.40
N ASN A 240 13.21 -8.65 8.56
CA ASN A 240 13.05 -9.19 7.19
C ASN A 240 14.01 -8.47 6.24
N THR A 241 15.29 -8.82 6.34
CA THR A 241 16.38 -8.16 5.62
C THR A 241 16.39 -8.49 4.13
N GLU A 242 15.94 -9.67 3.74
CA GLU A 242 15.90 -10.13 2.36
C GLU A 242 14.87 -9.32 1.54
N LEU A 243 13.65 -9.19 2.05
CA LEU A 243 12.62 -8.38 1.39
C LEU A 243 13.00 -6.90 1.39
N LEU A 244 13.56 -6.40 2.49
CA LEU A 244 14.01 -5.01 2.58
C LEU A 244 15.10 -4.69 1.53
N ALA A 245 16.06 -5.60 1.36
CA ALA A 245 17.09 -5.46 0.33
C ALA A 245 16.51 -5.48 -1.09
N ALA A 246 15.51 -6.34 -1.36
CA ALA A 246 14.82 -6.39 -2.64
C ALA A 246 14.07 -5.08 -2.94
N ILE A 247 13.37 -4.51 -1.95
CA ILE A 247 12.67 -3.23 -2.08
C ILE A 247 13.67 -2.11 -2.37
N ASN A 248 14.75 -1.99 -1.59
CA ASN A 248 15.75 -0.95 -1.77
C ASN A 248 16.43 -1.04 -3.14
N LYS A 249 16.73 -2.28 -3.59
CA LYS A 249 17.30 -2.52 -4.91
C LYS A 249 16.36 -2.05 -6.02
N ALA A 250 15.11 -2.46 -6.01
CA ALA A 250 14.14 -2.08 -7.04
C ALA A 250 13.96 -0.55 -7.13
N ILE A 251 13.90 0.15 -5.98
CA ILE A 251 13.84 1.61 -5.93
C ILE A 251 15.11 2.25 -6.52
N ALA A 252 16.29 1.72 -6.16
CA ALA A 252 17.57 2.23 -6.65
C ALA A 252 17.70 2.04 -8.16
N ASP A 253 17.35 0.87 -8.67
CA ASP A 253 17.38 0.56 -10.10
C ASP A 253 16.40 1.46 -10.88
N ALA A 254 15.17 1.63 -10.40
CA ALA A 254 14.18 2.51 -11.00
C ALA A 254 14.64 3.99 -11.03
N LYS A 255 15.34 4.44 -10.02
CA LYS A 255 15.97 5.78 -10.01
C LYS A 255 17.10 5.89 -11.03
N ALA A 256 17.89 4.83 -11.18
CA ALA A 256 19.05 4.82 -12.08
C ALA A 256 18.67 4.75 -13.56
N ASP A 257 17.62 4.03 -13.92
CA ASP A 257 17.16 3.83 -15.31
C ASP A 257 16.10 4.83 -15.77
N GLY A 258 15.56 5.66 -14.86
CA GLY A 258 14.54 6.67 -15.15
C GLY A 258 13.10 6.21 -14.94
N THR A 259 12.84 4.94 -14.66
CA THR A 259 11.49 4.39 -14.40
C THR A 259 10.81 5.09 -13.22
N TYR A 260 11.58 5.41 -12.17
CA TYR A 260 11.06 6.18 -11.03
C TYR A 260 10.49 7.54 -11.47
N LYS A 261 11.21 8.25 -12.36
CA LYS A 261 10.76 9.54 -12.89
C LYS A 261 9.45 9.39 -13.67
N GLU A 262 9.33 8.38 -14.52
CA GLU A 262 8.10 8.11 -15.29
C GLU A 262 6.91 7.84 -14.37
N ILE A 263 7.11 7.02 -13.32
CA ILE A 263 6.09 6.73 -12.30
C ILE A 263 5.72 8.01 -11.53
N TYR A 264 6.72 8.81 -11.16
CA TYR A 264 6.49 10.08 -10.46
C TYR A 264 5.66 11.05 -11.31
N GLU A 265 6.04 11.25 -12.56
CA GLU A 265 5.34 12.15 -13.48
C GLU A 265 3.90 11.69 -13.77
N LYS A 266 3.68 10.39 -13.80
CA LYS A 266 2.35 9.80 -13.98
C LYS A 266 1.40 10.11 -12.82
N TRP A 267 1.88 10.04 -11.59
CA TRP A 267 1.01 10.08 -10.41
C TRP A 267 1.05 11.40 -9.66
N ILE A 268 2.24 11.96 -9.49
CA ILE A 268 2.48 13.13 -8.65
C ILE A 268 2.38 14.41 -9.50
N GLY A 269 3.23 14.52 -10.52
CA GLY A 269 3.36 15.70 -11.36
C GLY A 269 4.77 15.83 -11.91
N PRO A 270 5.16 17.00 -12.45
CA PRO A 270 6.50 17.19 -12.98
C PRO A 270 7.58 16.80 -11.99
N TYR A 271 8.52 15.97 -12.44
CA TYR A 271 9.67 15.55 -11.63
C TYR A 271 10.77 16.59 -11.75
N GLU A 272 11.05 17.27 -10.64
CA GLU A 272 12.23 18.13 -10.52
C GLU A 272 13.32 17.32 -9.82
N GLU A 273 14.42 17.10 -10.51
CA GLU A 273 15.59 16.45 -9.92
C GLU A 273 16.11 17.37 -8.82
N SER A 274 15.76 17.08 -7.57
CA SER A 274 16.30 17.78 -6.40
C SER A 274 17.83 17.67 -6.50
N ALA A 275 18.52 18.81 -6.54
CA ALA A 275 19.97 18.84 -6.57
C ALA A 275 20.50 17.94 -5.43
N ALA A 276 21.06 16.82 -5.79
CA ALA A 276 21.55 15.80 -4.89
C ALA A 276 22.33 16.48 -3.77
N SER A 277 21.86 16.34 -2.54
CA SER A 277 22.66 16.73 -1.37
C SER A 277 24.01 16.00 -1.48
N PRO A 278 25.14 16.71 -1.43
CA PRO A 278 26.43 16.05 -1.55
C PRO A 278 26.54 15.02 -0.41
N SER A 279 26.76 13.78 -0.78
CA SER A 279 27.07 12.72 0.15
C SER A 279 28.16 13.21 1.09
N ALA A 280 27.88 13.23 2.39
CA ALA A 280 28.88 13.47 3.40
C ALA A 280 29.97 12.39 3.24
N SER A 281 31.04 12.74 2.56
CA SER A 281 32.26 11.95 2.55
C SER A 281 32.78 11.88 3.98
N ALA A 282 32.75 10.66 4.53
CA ALA A 282 33.38 10.33 5.79
C ALA A 282 34.86 10.73 5.72
N SER A 283 35.29 11.52 6.67
CA SER A 283 36.67 11.74 7.05
C SER A 283 36.92 11.06 8.37
#